data_66d3f6ad37d5d31c248b1b4c3665b82b
#
_entry.id   66d3f6ad37d5d31c248b1b4c3665b82b
#
_cell.length_a   1.000
_cell.length_b   1.000
_cell.length_c   1.000
_cell.angle_alpha   90.00
_cell.angle_beta   90.00
_cell.angle_gamma   90.00
#
_symmetry.space_group_name_H-M   'P 1'
#
loop_
_entity.id
_entity.type
_entity.pdbx_description
1 polymer ?
#
loop_
_entity_poly.entity_id
_entity_poly.type
_entity_poly.pdbx_seq_one_letter_code
_entity_poly.pdbx_strand_id
1 'polypeptide(L)'
;MAAAYMLEGGAVRALDWQPRRTLRWAAWRPDGGAVLAVGNGGSAVLVQGARLQELSTGTRQNLRGAAWSPDGSQALLTGNRGAVFRLRGESLEELPAPTVENLRRVAWHPSGAFALIVGNAGTALRYEAASGSLQPLPGDRAHTLRSIAFRPDGAYALVGAYASRWAGYPRPHALYRCDGRYLQALLATDDEDDFVAIDWTASGRALVCGYAWRPDGSLLNKALSYDGSAWTARVWPAEGVILGGAWQPGSEEAVLAGEGGLLARIGPKGEPTPIASGTTDNLVGPFWKPDGSAALLLRGPSERVYTV
;
A
#
# COMPACT_ATOMS: atom_id res chain seq x y z
N MET A 1 18.47 -10.96 12.16
CA MET A 1 17.08 -10.42 12.19
C MET A 1 16.43 -10.76 10.88
N ALA A 2 15.17 -11.25 10.91
CA ALA A 2 14.45 -11.62 9.69
C ALA A 2 14.15 -10.38 8.83
N ALA A 3 14.16 -10.54 7.51
CA ALA A 3 13.74 -9.47 6.59
C ALA A 3 12.22 -9.50 6.32
N ALA A 4 11.59 -10.64 6.57
CA ALA A 4 10.17 -10.86 6.35
C ALA A 4 9.64 -11.98 7.27
N TYR A 5 8.32 -11.99 7.42
CA TYR A 5 7.58 -12.96 8.20
C TYR A 5 6.39 -13.47 7.41
N MET A 6 5.90 -14.66 7.75
CA MET A 6 4.67 -15.23 7.20
C MET A 6 3.66 -15.38 8.34
N LEU A 7 2.47 -14.81 8.14
CA LEU A 7 1.30 -15.05 8.97
C LEU A 7 0.47 -16.15 8.32
N GLU A 8 0.29 -17.28 9.02
CA GLU A 8 -0.45 -18.44 8.54
C GLU A 8 -1.17 -19.11 9.71
N GLY A 9 -2.47 -19.39 9.57
CA GLY A 9 -3.27 -19.99 10.64
C GLY A 9 -3.28 -19.23 11.97
N GLY A 10 -3.03 -17.92 11.95
CA GLY A 10 -2.91 -17.08 13.16
C GLY A 10 -1.52 -17.09 13.82
N ALA A 11 -0.58 -17.86 13.31
CA ALA A 11 0.81 -17.89 13.77
C ALA A 11 1.73 -17.09 12.85
N VAL A 12 2.74 -16.45 13.45
CA VAL A 12 3.77 -15.68 12.71
C VAL A 12 5.09 -16.43 12.78
N ARG A 13 5.72 -16.65 11.63
CA ARG A 13 7.04 -17.25 11.53
C ARG A 13 7.99 -16.38 10.71
N ALA A 14 9.23 -16.26 11.13
CA ALA A 14 10.28 -15.60 10.37
C ALA A 14 10.60 -16.38 9.08
N LEU A 15 10.88 -15.65 8.00
CA LEU A 15 11.35 -16.22 6.74
C LEU A 15 12.86 -16.08 6.64
N ASP A 16 13.51 -17.10 6.08
CA ASP A 16 14.94 -17.06 5.76
C ASP A 16 15.19 -16.33 4.44
N TRP A 17 14.72 -15.09 4.36
CA TRP A 17 14.99 -14.20 3.22
C TRP A 17 16.20 -13.33 3.53
N GLN A 18 17.13 -13.26 2.58
CA GLN A 18 18.36 -12.48 2.71
C GLN A 18 18.47 -11.44 1.57
N PRO A 19 17.50 -10.48 1.48
CA PRO A 19 17.60 -9.42 0.48
C PRO A 19 18.78 -8.50 0.82
N ARG A 20 19.44 -7.97 -0.20
CA ARG A 20 20.59 -7.07 -0.03
C ARG A 20 20.24 -5.75 0.65
N ARG A 21 18.98 -5.34 0.61
CA ARG A 21 18.48 -4.07 1.14
C ARG A 21 17.12 -4.26 1.80
N THR A 22 16.74 -3.31 2.65
CA THR A 22 15.42 -3.27 3.28
C THR A 22 14.31 -3.21 2.23
N LEU A 23 13.39 -4.16 2.31
CA LEU A 23 12.18 -4.18 1.48
C LEU A 23 11.12 -3.24 2.09
N ARG A 24 10.28 -2.64 1.23
CA ARG A 24 9.28 -1.65 1.62
C ARG A 24 7.87 -2.01 1.22
N TRP A 25 7.72 -2.82 0.18
CA TRP A 25 6.42 -3.22 -0.35
C TRP A 25 6.52 -4.56 -1.06
N ALA A 26 5.42 -5.31 -1.07
CA ALA A 26 5.33 -6.56 -1.81
C ALA A 26 3.96 -6.71 -2.48
N ALA A 27 3.92 -7.52 -3.53
CA ALA A 27 2.69 -7.89 -4.22
C ALA A 27 2.76 -9.35 -4.67
N TRP A 28 1.74 -10.12 -4.34
CA TRP A 28 1.58 -11.46 -4.87
C TRP A 28 1.11 -11.40 -6.33
N ARG A 29 1.65 -12.27 -7.18
CA ARG A 29 1.09 -12.53 -8.48
C ARG A 29 -0.30 -13.16 -8.31
N PRO A 30 -1.29 -12.85 -9.17
CA PRO A 30 -2.68 -13.28 -8.97
C PRO A 30 -2.87 -14.81 -8.88
N ASP A 31 -1.96 -15.60 -9.43
CA ASP A 31 -1.96 -17.07 -9.32
C ASP A 31 -1.37 -17.59 -7.99
N GLY A 32 -0.89 -16.69 -7.12
CA GLY A 32 -0.24 -17.05 -5.85
C GLY A 32 1.15 -17.70 -5.99
N GLY A 33 1.67 -17.86 -7.22
CA GLY A 33 2.92 -18.56 -7.50
C GLY A 33 4.19 -17.75 -7.29
N ALA A 34 4.06 -16.41 -7.16
CA ALA A 34 5.22 -15.53 -6.98
C ALA A 34 4.89 -14.31 -6.13
N VAL A 35 5.91 -13.77 -5.46
CA VAL A 35 5.90 -12.47 -4.79
C VAL A 35 6.93 -11.57 -5.43
N LEU A 36 6.53 -10.36 -5.81
CA LEU A 36 7.43 -9.28 -6.16
C LEU A 36 7.56 -8.34 -4.96
N ALA A 37 8.77 -8.17 -4.45
CA ALA A 37 9.05 -7.26 -3.34
C ALA A 37 10.05 -6.18 -3.79
N VAL A 38 9.85 -4.94 -3.34
CA VAL A 38 10.66 -3.78 -3.71
C VAL A 38 11.11 -3.00 -2.48
N GLY A 39 12.22 -2.27 -2.60
CA GLY A 39 12.79 -1.62 -1.42
C GLY A 39 13.84 -0.55 -1.68
N ASN A 40 14.69 -0.34 -0.68
CA ASN A 40 15.72 0.67 -0.68
C ASN A 40 16.77 0.43 -1.76
N GLY A 41 17.35 1.53 -2.26
CA GLY A 41 18.47 1.50 -3.18
C GLY A 41 18.20 0.76 -4.49
N GLY A 42 16.95 0.79 -4.98
CA GLY A 42 16.54 0.12 -6.20
C GLY A 42 16.34 -1.39 -6.06
N SER A 43 16.29 -1.92 -4.83
CA SER A 43 16.08 -3.36 -4.63
C SER A 43 14.73 -3.80 -5.17
N ALA A 44 14.74 -4.83 -6.01
CA ALA A 44 13.58 -5.54 -6.50
C ALA A 44 13.88 -7.04 -6.48
N VAL A 45 12.99 -7.82 -5.87
CA VAL A 45 13.19 -9.25 -5.63
C VAL A 45 11.96 -10.00 -6.08
N LEU A 46 12.13 -11.02 -6.89
CA LEU A 46 11.10 -11.96 -7.28
C LEU A 46 11.31 -13.27 -6.49
N VAL A 47 10.30 -13.68 -5.73
CA VAL A 47 10.34 -14.91 -4.94
C VAL A 47 9.32 -15.90 -5.52
N GLN A 48 9.80 -17.10 -5.87
CA GLN A 48 8.99 -18.21 -6.39
C GLN A 48 9.33 -19.48 -5.61
N GLY A 49 8.43 -19.93 -4.76
CA GLY A 49 8.74 -21.01 -3.82
C GLY A 49 9.93 -20.65 -2.94
N ALA A 50 11.00 -21.47 -2.97
CA ALA A 50 12.25 -21.22 -2.24
C ALA A 50 13.26 -20.35 -3.01
N ARG A 51 13.02 -20.05 -4.29
CA ARG A 51 13.93 -19.25 -5.14
C ARG A 51 13.70 -17.77 -4.90
N LEU A 52 14.72 -17.08 -4.41
CA LEU A 52 14.78 -15.64 -4.31
C LEU A 52 15.72 -15.12 -5.40
N GLN A 53 15.19 -14.29 -6.32
CA GLN A 53 15.91 -13.72 -7.45
C GLN A 53 15.93 -12.19 -7.35
N GLU A 54 17.11 -11.62 -7.27
CA GLU A 54 17.31 -10.18 -7.38
C GLU A 54 17.13 -9.74 -8.84
N LEU A 55 16.29 -8.72 -9.05
CA LEU A 55 16.09 -8.10 -10.37
C LEU A 55 16.97 -6.84 -10.46
N SER A 56 17.71 -6.71 -11.56
CA SER A 56 18.55 -5.54 -11.77
C SER A 56 17.71 -4.37 -12.29
N THR A 57 17.50 -3.37 -11.45
CA THR A 57 16.75 -2.15 -11.81
C THR A 57 17.62 -1.06 -12.40
N GLY A 58 18.95 -1.16 -12.26
CA GLY A 58 19.89 -0.09 -12.68
C GLY A 58 19.79 1.20 -11.86
N THR A 59 18.77 1.38 -11.04
CA THR A 59 18.57 2.58 -10.23
C THR A 59 19.08 2.42 -8.79
N ARG A 60 19.41 3.53 -8.14
CA ARG A 60 19.67 3.62 -6.70
C ARG A 60 18.51 4.26 -5.94
N GLN A 61 17.43 4.63 -6.64
CA GLN A 61 16.26 5.23 -6.01
C GLN A 61 15.50 4.18 -5.19
N ASN A 62 14.94 4.60 -4.05
CA ASN A 62 14.08 3.72 -3.26
C ASN A 62 12.80 3.40 -4.04
N LEU A 63 12.52 2.11 -4.25
CA LEU A 63 11.25 1.65 -4.76
C LEU A 63 10.25 1.53 -3.61
N ARG A 64 9.01 1.95 -3.84
CA ARG A 64 8.00 2.15 -2.80
C ARG A 64 6.69 1.40 -3.03
N GLY A 65 6.42 0.98 -4.25
CA GLY A 65 5.20 0.28 -4.62
C GLY A 65 5.45 -0.73 -5.71
N ALA A 66 4.68 -1.79 -5.71
CA ALA A 66 4.62 -2.79 -6.77
C ALA A 66 3.20 -3.34 -6.86
N ALA A 67 2.73 -3.63 -8.08
CA ALA A 67 1.46 -4.31 -8.30
C ALA A 67 1.51 -5.10 -9.59
N TRP A 68 0.97 -6.32 -9.57
CA TRP A 68 0.76 -7.15 -10.74
C TRP A 68 -0.52 -6.77 -11.48
N SER A 69 -0.50 -6.88 -12.80
CA SER A 69 -1.74 -6.85 -13.60
C SER A 69 -2.67 -8.00 -13.19
N PRO A 70 -4.00 -7.86 -13.36
CA PRO A 70 -4.96 -8.90 -12.94
C PRO A 70 -4.74 -10.26 -13.59
N ASP A 71 -4.16 -10.29 -14.79
CA ASP A 71 -3.79 -11.52 -15.50
C ASP A 71 -2.39 -12.07 -15.13
N GLY A 72 -1.65 -11.36 -14.27
CA GLY A 72 -0.31 -11.74 -13.85
C GLY A 72 0.77 -11.66 -14.93
N SER A 73 0.46 -11.13 -16.11
CA SER A 73 1.39 -11.08 -17.25
C SER A 73 2.50 -10.02 -17.10
N GLN A 74 2.23 -8.98 -16.30
CA GLN A 74 3.18 -7.91 -16.04
C GLN A 74 2.99 -7.32 -14.63
N ALA A 75 4.02 -6.64 -14.14
CA ALA A 75 3.94 -5.84 -12.93
C ALA A 75 4.51 -4.45 -13.15
N LEU A 76 4.01 -3.47 -12.40
CA LEU A 76 4.59 -2.13 -12.30
C LEU A 76 5.27 -1.97 -10.95
N LEU A 77 6.45 -1.33 -10.96
CA LEU A 77 7.18 -0.92 -9.78
C LEU A 77 7.31 0.60 -9.80
N THR A 78 7.15 1.23 -8.65
CA THR A 78 7.19 2.70 -8.53
C THR A 78 8.12 3.13 -7.41
N GLY A 79 8.74 4.30 -7.56
CA GLY A 79 9.73 4.75 -6.58
C GLY A 79 10.00 6.24 -6.57
N ASN A 80 11.08 6.61 -5.87
CA ASN A 80 11.51 7.99 -5.74
C ASN A 80 11.93 8.57 -7.09
N ARG A 81 11.81 9.90 -7.20
CA ARG A 81 12.24 10.69 -8.37
C ARG A 81 11.59 10.23 -9.68
N GLY A 82 10.30 9.87 -9.63
CA GLY A 82 9.56 9.45 -10.81
C GLY A 82 9.91 8.06 -11.34
N ALA A 83 10.68 7.25 -10.59
CA ALA A 83 11.05 5.91 -11.06
C ALA A 83 9.81 5.05 -11.27
N VAL A 84 9.64 4.53 -12.48
CA VAL A 84 8.62 3.55 -12.86
C VAL A 84 9.27 2.46 -13.69
N PHE A 85 9.03 1.21 -13.32
CA PHE A 85 9.51 0.06 -14.06
C PHE A 85 8.35 -0.86 -14.41
N ARG A 86 8.46 -1.53 -15.56
CA ARG A 86 7.58 -2.60 -16.00
C ARG A 86 8.33 -3.92 -16.00
N LEU A 87 7.81 -4.89 -15.28
CA LEU A 87 8.30 -6.27 -15.29
C LEU A 87 7.42 -7.12 -16.20
N ARG A 88 8.00 -7.84 -17.16
CA ARG A 88 7.34 -8.88 -17.98
C ARG A 88 8.22 -10.12 -17.97
N GLY A 89 7.70 -11.24 -17.44
CA GLY A 89 8.53 -12.40 -17.16
C GLY A 89 9.67 -12.04 -16.21
N GLU A 90 10.93 -12.13 -16.66
CA GLU A 90 12.13 -11.70 -15.94
C GLU A 90 12.71 -10.39 -16.48
N SER A 91 12.12 -9.81 -17.53
CA SER A 91 12.59 -8.57 -18.17
C SER A 91 12.01 -7.35 -17.43
N LEU A 92 12.90 -6.49 -16.95
CA LEU A 92 12.57 -5.24 -16.28
C LEU A 92 12.96 -4.07 -17.17
N GLU A 93 12.01 -3.19 -17.47
CA GLU A 93 12.15 -2.02 -18.33
C GLU A 93 11.80 -0.76 -17.54
N GLU A 94 12.64 0.27 -17.58
CA GLU A 94 12.33 1.59 -17.03
C GLU A 94 11.42 2.36 -18.00
N LEU A 95 10.34 2.94 -17.47
CA LEU A 95 9.38 3.73 -18.23
C LEU A 95 9.58 5.23 -17.93
N PRO A 96 9.58 6.10 -18.94
CA PRO A 96 9.71 7.54 -18.74
C PRO A 96 8.42 8.08 -18.07
N ALA A 97 8.55 8.51 -16.82
CA ALA A 97 7.43 9.14 -16.10
C ALA A 97 7.47 10.68 -16.31
N PRO A 98 6.30 11.33 -16.48
CA PRO A 98 6.22 12.78 -16.67
C PRO A 98 6.32 13.56 -15.34
N THR A 99 7.13 13.08 -14.40
CA THR A 99 7.31 13.69 -13.09
C THR A 99 8.66 13.30 -12.47
N VAL A 100 9.16 14.14 -11.57
CA VAL A 100 10.31 13.84 -10.70
C VAL A 100 9.89 13.62 -9.24
N GLU A 101 8.59 13.63 -8.97
CA GLU A 101 8.06 13.41 -7.63
C GLU A 101 8.23 11.96 -7.17
N ASN A 102 8.22 11.76 -5.85
CA ASN A 102 8.26 10.40 -5.30
C ASN A 102 6.93 9.70 -5.51
N LEU A 103 6.93 8.65 -6.32
CA LEU A 103 5.78 7.78 -6.55
C LEU A 103 5.71 6.72 -5.45
N ARG A 104 4.54 6.59 -4.83
CA ARG A 104 4.40 5.81 -3.61
C ARG A 104 3.71 4.47 -3.82
N ARG A 105 2.62 4.46 -4.59
CA ARG A 105 1.80 3.25 -4.80
C ARG A 105 1.30 3.18 -6.22
N VAL A 106 0.98 1.98 -6.62
CA VAL A 106 0.38 1.65 -7.90
C VAL A 106 -0.74 0.63 -7.69
N ALA A 107 -1.85 0.80 -8.41
CA ALA A 107 -2.95 -0.16 -8.43
C ALA A 107 -3.45 -0.34 -9.86
N TRP A 108 -3.67 -1.58 -10.27
CA TRP A 108 -4.25 -1.92 -11.54
C TRP A 108 -5.78 -1.85 -11.49
N HIS A 109 -6.37 -1.30 -12.55
CA HIS A 109 -7.79 -1.46 -12.78
C HIS A 109 -8.12 -2.95 -13.00
N PRO A 110 -9.25 -3.47 -12.48
CA PRO A 110 -9.59 -4.90 -12.60
C PRO A 110 -9.65 -5.43 -14.04
N SER A 111 -9.91 -4.58 -15.03
CA SER A 111 -9.85 -4.99 -16.45
C SER A 111 -8.44 -5.23 -16.99
N GLY A 112 -7.39 -4.83 -16.27
CA GLY A 112 -6.02 -4.86 -16.75
C GLY A 112 -5.67 -3.82 -17.82
N ALA A 113 -6.63 -3.01 -18.28
CA ALA A 113 -6.40 -2.05 -19.36
C ALA A 113 -5.48 -0.88 -18.95
N PHE A 114 -5.49 -0.51 -17.67
CA PHE A 114 -4.69 0.58 -17.14
C PHE A 114 -4.37 0.39 -15.66
N ALA A 115 -3.41 1.16 -15.18
CA ALA A 115 -3.11 1.28 -13.76
C ALA A 115 -3.03 2.76 -13.35
N LEU A 116 -3.28 3.03 -12.07
CA LEU A 116 -3.08 4.34 -11.46
C LEU A 116 -1.88 4.30 -10.54
N ILE A 117 -1.07 5.37 -10.60
CA ILE A 117 0.12 5.55 -9.77
C ILE A 117 -0.07 6.85 -8.99
N VAL A 118 0.20 6.83 -7.70
CA VAL A 118 0.04 7.99 -6.82
C VAL A 118 1.31 8.30 -6.04
N GLY A 119 1.49 9.57 -5.67
CA GLY A 119 2.73 10.01 -5.03
C GLY A 119 2.67 11.35 -4.35
N ASN A 120 3.85 11.92 -4.10
CA ASN A 120 4.04 13.21 -3.46
C ASN A 120 3.48 14.35 -4.30
N ALA A 121 3.28 15.51 -3.66
CA ALA A 121 2.78 16.74 -4.29
C ALA A 121 1.49 16.52 -5.10
N GLY A 122 0.62 15.64 -4.61
CA GLY A 122 -0.63 15.30 -5.28
C GLY A 122 -0.47 14.59 -6.62
N THR A 123 0.71 14.05 -6.91
CA THR A 123 0.97 13.38 -8.18
C THR A 123 0.05 12.17 -8.34
N ALA A 124 -0.70 12.16 -9.42
CA ALA A 124 -1.48 11.02 -9.89
C ALA A 124 -1.17 10.81 -11.38
N LEU A 125 -0.84 9.58 -11.76
CA LEU A 125 -0.54 9.20 -13.14
C LEU A 125 -1.43 8.03 -13.56
N ARG A 126 -1.78 7.98 -14.83
CA ARG A 126 -2.42 6.85 -15.48
C ARG A 126 -1.44 6.18 -16.42
N TYR A 127 -1.24 4.89 -16.23
CA TYR A 127 -0.48 4.01 -17.10
C TYR A 127 -1.44 3.25 -18.02
N GLU A 128 -1.22 3.30 -19.32
CA GLU A 128 -2.00 2.55 -20.31
C GLU A 128 -1.28 1.26 -20.67
N ALA A 129 -1.94 0.10 -20.43
CA ALA A 129 -1.29 -1.21 -20.63
C ALA A 129 -0.97 -1.49 -22.09
N ALA A 130 -1.81 -1.03 -23.03
CA ALA A 130 -1.65 -1.26 -24.46
C ALA A 130 -0.45 -0.52 -25.07
N SER A 131 -0.24 0.76 -24.68
CA SER A 131 0.83 1.59 -25.22
C SER A 131 2.07 1.65 -24.32
N GLY A 132 1.94 1.33 -23.04
CA GLY A 132 2.98 1.55 -22.03
C GLY A 132 3.17 3.01 -21.64
N SER A 133 2.29 3.91 -22.07
CA SER A 133 2.41 5.34 -21.81
C SER A 133 1.96 5.70 -20.40
N LEU A 134 2.57 6.75 -19.85
CA LEU A 134 2.24 7.37 -18.58
C LEU A 134 1.76 8.79 -18.81
N GLN A 135 0.59 9.13 -18.27
CA GLN A 135 -0.02 10.45 -18.41
C GLN A 135 -0.41 11.00 -17.04
N PRO A 136 -0.20 12.30 -16.76
CA PRO A 136 -0.72 12.96 -15.57
C PRO A 136 -2.26 12.93 -15.56
N LEU A 137 -2.81 12.69 -14.37
CA LEU A 137 -4.25 12.82 -14.14
C LEU A 137 -4.57 14.18 -13.51
N PRO A 138 -5.59 14.87 -14.00
CA PRO A 138 -6.13 16.06 -13.34
C PRO A 138 -6.87 15.65 -12.07
N GLY A 139 -6.98 16.59 -11.12
CA GLY A 139 -7.72 16.33 -9.91
C GLY A 139 -7.72 17.46 -8.92
N ASP A 140 -8.45 17.26 -7.83
CA ASP A 140 -8.47 18.18 -6.70
C ASP A 140 -7.10 18.21 -6.01
N ARG A 141 -6.80 19.32 -5.38
CA ARG A 141 -5.50 19.53 -4.74
C ARG A 141 -5.26 18.52 -3.62
N ALA A 142 -4.11 17.88 -3.66
CA ALA A 142 -3.64 16.94 -2.65
C ALA A 142 -2.19 17.24 -2.27
N HIS A 143 -1.79 16.91 -1.03
CA HIS A 143 -0.42 17.08 -0.59
C HIS A 143 0.43 15.85 -0.94
N THR A 144 0.20 14.75 -0.27
CA THR A 144 0.87 13.48 -0.56
C THR A 144 -0.15 12.37 -0.62
N LEU A 145 -0.23 11.70 -1.75
CA LEU A 145 -1.05 10.50 -1.92
C LEU A 145 -0.24 9.28 -1.48
N ARG A 146 -0.80 8.50 -0.55
CA ARG A 146 -0.07 7.46 0.20
C ARG A 146 -0.44 6.05 -0.17
N SER A 147 -1.72 5.81 -0.47
CA SER A 147 -2.27 4.50 -0.75
C SER A 147 -3.32 4.59 -1.85
N ILE A 148 -3.55 3.48 -2.53
CA ILE A 148 -4.56 3.38 -3.60
C ILE A 148 -5.00 1.94 -3.75
N ALA A 149 -6.32 1.72 -3.93
CA ALA A 149 -6.88 0.44 -4.33
C ALA A 149 -8.16 0.64 -5.14
N PHE A 150 -8.31 -0.12 -6.22
CA PHE A 150 -9.53 -0.16 -7.01
C PHE A 150 -10.62 -0.96 -6.30
N ARG A 151 -11.86 -0.46 -6.39
CA ARG A 151 -13.04 -1.26 -6.11
C ARG A 151 -13.08 -2.47 -7.07
N PRO A 152 -13.51 -3.66 -6.63
CA PRO A 152 -13.46 -4.87 -7.45
C PRO A 152 -14.21 -4.79 -8.79
N ASP A 153 -15.30 -3.98 -8.86
CA ASP A 153 -16.05 -3.74 -10.09
C ASP A 153 -15.39 -2.73 -11.06
N GLY A 154 -14.28 -2.13 -10.64
CA GLY A 154 -13.56 -1.13 -11.41
C GLY A 154 -14.20 0.25 -11.49
N ALA A 155 -15.33 0.49 -10.81
CA ALA A 155 -16.03 1.77 -10.92
C ALA A 155 -15.18 2.97 -10.50
N TYR A 156 -14.29 2.79 -9.53
CA TYR A 156 -13.32 3.79 -9.07
C TYR A 156 -12.26 3.16 -8.16
N ALA A 157 -11.16 3.89 -7.96
CA ALA A 157 -10.21 3.63 -6.89
C ALA A 157 -10.43 4.61 -5.73
N LEU A 158 -10.23 4.15 -4.49
CA LEU A 158 -9.99 5.03 -3.36
C LEU A 158 -8.49 5.34 -3.28
N VAL A 159 -8.18 6.58 -2.87
CA VAL A 159 -6.81 7.07 -2.71
C VAL A 159 -6.68 7.73 -1.33
N GLY A 160 -5.86 7.17 -0.47
CA GLY A 160 -5.55 7.73 0.84
C GLY A 160 -4.40 8.72 0.74
N ALA A 161 -4.50 9.79 1.53
CA ALA A 161 -3.52 10.86 1.54
C ALA A 161 -2.98 11.11 2.95
N TYR A 162 -1.81 11.75 3.01
CA TYR A 162 -1.35 12.45 4.18
C TYR A 162 -1.93 13.87 4.18
N ALA A 163 -2.81 14.14 5.12
CA ALA A 163 -3.50 15.41 5.27
C ALA A 163 -2.73 16.32 6.23
N SER A 164 -1.69 16.99 5.74
CA SER A 164 -0.87 17.89 6.55
C SER A 164 -1.43 19.31 6.61
N ARG A 165 -1.57 19.85 7.82
CA ARG A 165 -1.93 21.26 8.04
C ARG A 165 -0.83 22.25 7.64
N TRP A 166 0.43 21.81 7.64
CA TRP A 166 1.58 22.63 7.31
C TRP A 166 1.64 23.06 5.84
N ALA A 167 0.87 22.39 4.97
CA ALA A 167 0.85 22.67 3.55
C ALA A 167 0.01 23.89 3.14
N GLY A 168 -0.49 24.69 4.10
CA GLY A 168 -1.31 25.88 3.82
C GLY A 168 -2.71 25.57 3.29
N TYR A 169 -3.21 24.35 3.51
CA TYR A 169 -4.56 23.94 3.19
C TYR A 169 -5.47 24.19 4.40
N PRO A 170 -6.53 24.99 4.28
CA PRO A 170 -7.41 25.29 5.40
C PRO A 170 -8.22 24.09 5.90
N ARG A 171 -8.43 23.09 5.03
CA ARG A 171 -9.03 21.78 5.35
C ARG A 171 -8.44 20.74 4.41
N PRO A 172 -7.39 20.03 4.85
CA PRO A 172 -6.79 18.99 4.03
C PRO A 172 -7.77 17.84 3.82
N HIS A 173 -7.74 17.26 2.63
CA HIS A 173 -8.48 16.04 2.36
C HIS A 173 -7.58 14.83 2.64
N ALA A 174 -8.14 13.85 3.35
CA ALA A 174 -7.45 12.63 3.72
C ALA A 174 -7.80 11.46 2.78
N LEU A 175 -8.93 11.56 2.08
CA LEU A 175 -9.41 10.52 1.19
C LEU A 175 -9.93 11.13 -0.12
N TYR A 176 -9.59 10.47 -1.23
CA TYR A 176 -10.02 10.81 -2.58
C TYR A 176 -10.61 9.58 -3.26
N ARG A 177 -11.34 9.80 -4.32
CA ARG A 177 -11.71 8.78 -5.29
C ARG A 177 -11.19 9.13 -6.67
N CYS A 178 -10.89 8.14 -7.50
CA CYS A 178 -10.44 8.33 -8.86
C CYS A 178 -11.12 7.32 -9.79
N ASP A 179 -11.82 7.80 -10.80
CA ASP A 179 -12.47 6.98 -11.83
C ASP A 179 -11.55 6.62 -12.99
N GLY A 180 -10.25 6.91 -12.86
CA GLY A 180 -9.26 6.76 -13.91
C GLY A 180 -9.12 7.96 -14.84
N ARG A 181 -9.91 9.04 -14.63
CA ARG A 181 -9.88 10.29 -15.40
C ARG A 181 -9.64 11.51 -14.54
N TYR A 182 -10.19 11.51 -13.32
CA TYR A 182 -10.11 12.64 -12.39
C TYR A 182 -9.95 12.18 -10.95
N LEU A 183 -9.06 12.85 -10.20
CA LEU A 183 -8.89 12.66 -8.76
C LEU A 183 -9.80 13.64 -8.01
N GLN A 184 -10.85 13.12 -7.41
CA GLN A 184 -11.86 13.90 -6.68
C GLN A 184 -11.68 13.77 -5.18
N ALA A 185 -11.63 14.90 -4.45
CA ALA A 185 -11.63 14.91 -2.99
C ALA A 185 -12.95 14.33 -2.44
N LEU A 186 -12.83 13.46 -1.45
CA LEU A 186 -13.97 12.74 -0.88
C LEU A 186 -14.20 13.06 0.60
N LEU A 187 -13.15 13.09 1.40
CA LEU A 187 -13.23 13.29 2.85
C LEU A 187 -12.21 14.35 3.30
N ALA A 188 -12.70 15.45 3.86
CA ALA A 188 -11.90 16.39 4.62
C ALA A 188 -11.73 15.92 6.07
N THR A 189 -10.65 16.30 6.70
CA THR A 189 -10.36 15.94 8.09
C THR A 189 -9.94 17.17 8.89
N ASP A 190 -10.20 17.15 10.19
CA ASP A 190 -9.69 18.14 11.16
C ASP A 190 -8.41 17.66 11.83
N ASP A 191 -8.07 16.39 11.71
CA ASP A 191 -6.82 15.77 12.17
C ASP A 191 -5.77 15.77 11.05
N GLU A 192 -4.52 15.52 11.39
CA GLU A 192 -3.49 15.21 10.39
C GLU A 192 -3.49 13.70 10.11
N ASP A 193 -4.45 13.26 9.31
CA ASP A 193 -4.58 11.86 8.92
C ASP A 193 -3.48 11.45 7.92
N ASP A 194 -2.92 10.25 8.11
CA ASP A 194 -2.06 9.56 7.15
C ASP A 194 -2.63 8.18 6.85
N PHE A 195 -3.41 8.07 5.77
CA PHE A 195 -4.00 6.81 5.34
C PHE A 195 -3.03 6.01 4.48
N VAL A 196 -2.31 5.11 5.13
CA VAL A 196 -1.18 4.36 4.56
C VAL A 196 -1.60 3.13 3.77
N ALA A 197 -2.80 2.60 4.01
CA ALA A 197 -3.31 1.42 3.31
C ALA A 197 -4.80 1.53 3.02
N ILE A 198 -5.17 1.01 1.85
CA ILE A 198 -6.56 0.82 1.40
C ILE A 198 -6.66 -0.58 0.81
N ASP A 199 -7.74 -1.26 1.13
CA ASP A 199 -8.05 -2.56 0.56
C ASP A 199 -9.57 -2.77 0.43
N TRP A 200 -9.98 -3.71 -0.44
CA TRP A 200 -11.35 -4.03 -0.73
C TRP A 200 -11.64 -5.52 -0.61
N THR A 201 -12.76 -5.87 0.01
CA THR A 201 -13.31 -7.23 -0.15
C THR A 201 -13.86 -7.42 -1.55
N ALA A 202 -13.98 -8.67 -2.00
CA ALA A 202 -14.65 -9.00 -3.26
C ALA A 202 -16.11 -8.51 -3.33
N SER A 203 -16.78 -8.36 -2.19
CA SER A 203 -18.15 -7.83 -2.09
C SER A 203 -18.23 -6.30 -2.17
N GLY A 204 -17.08 -5.59 -2.27
CA GLY A 204 -17.04 -4.13 -2.38
C GLY A 204 -17.08 -3.39 -1.05
N ARG A 205 -16.70 -4.03 0.07
CA ARG A 205 -16.45 -3.36 1.35
C ARG A 205 -15.02 -2.82 1.34
N ALA A 206 -14.83 -1.53 1.68
CA ALA A 206 -13.51 -0.94 1.81
C ALA A 206 -12.99 -0.96 3.25
N LEU A 207 -11.67 -1.07 3.38
CA LEU A 207 -10.87 -0.70 4.54
C LEU A 207 -9.93 0.43 4.14
N VAL A 208 -9.91 1.50 4.92
CA VAL A 208 -8.91 2.57 4.83
C VAL A 208 -8.29 2.71 6.20
N CYS A 209 -6.99 2.51 6.33
CA CYS A 209 -6.35 2.55 7.65
C CYS A 209 -5.03 3.30 7.65
N GLY A 210 -4.66 3.75 8.84
CA GLY A 210 -3.47 4.51 9.12
C GLY A 210 -3.51 5.11 10.52
N TYR A 211 -3.00 6.31 10.64
CA TYR A 211 -2.90 7.01 11.91
C TYR A 211 -3.21 8.51 11.73
N ALA A 212 -3.40 9.21 12.84
CA ALA A 212 -3.65 10.65 12.84
C ALA A 212 -2.93 11.34 14.00
N TRP A 213 -2.40 12.53 13.73
CA TRP A 213 -1.95 13.47 14.74
C TRP A 213 -3.08 14.44 15.06
N ARG A 214 -3.40 14.55 16.35
CA ARG A 214 -4.34 15.56 16.84
C ARG A 214 -3.66 16.89 17.16
N PRO A 215 -4.44 17.98 17.23
CA PRO A 215 -3.92 19.29 17.62
C PRO A 215 -3.27 19.32 19.00
N ASP A 216 -3.67 18.44 19.92
CA ASP A 216 -3.10 18.30 21.26
C ASP A 216 -1.80 17.49 21.28
N GLY A 217 -1.31 17.03 20.13
CA GLY A 217 -0.11 16.22 19.98
C GLY A 217 -0.31 14.74 20.23
N SER A 218 -1.53 14.27 20.53
CA SER A 218 -1.80 12.84 20.68
C SER A 218 -1.80 12.13 19.32
N LEU A 219 -1.35 10.87 19.35
CA LEU A 219 -1.27 10.01 18.19
C LEU A 219 -2.31 8.90 18.30
N LEU A 220 -3.08 8.72 17.25
CA LEU A 220 -4.15 7.75 17.18
C LEU A 220 -4.00 6.83 15.97
N ASN A 221 -4.34 5.57 16.14
CA ASN A 221 -4.65 4.68 15.02
C ASN A 221 -6.07 4.91 14.54
N LYS A 222 -6.28 4.83 13.23
CA LYS A 222 -7.57 5.08 12.60
C LYS A 222 -7.85 4.03 11.53
N ALA A 223 -9.06 3.47 11.56
CA ALA A 223 -9.56 2.60 10.51
C ALA A 223 -10.97 3.03 10.11
N LEU A 224 -11.16 3.26 8.82
CA LEU A 224 -12.46 3.51 8.22
C LEU A 224 -12.89 2.26 7.46
N SER A 225 -14.13 1.85 7.61
CA SER A 225 -14.75 0.81 6.79
C SER A 225 -15.96 1.37 6.07
N TYR A 226 -16.10 0.98 4.81
CA TYR A 226 -17.24 1.32 3.97
C TYR A 226 -17.97 0.04 3.57
N ASP A 227 -19.28 -0.04 3.82
CA ASP A 227 -20.08 -1.24 3.57
C ASP A 227 -20.85 -1.20 2.23
N GLY A 228 -20.64 -0.16 1.42
CA GLY A 228 -21.35 0.09 0.17
C GLY A 228 -22.38 1.22 0.31
N SER A 229 -22.76 1.60 1.53
CA SER A 229 -23.76 2.65 1.82
C SER A 229 -23.21 3.70 2.79
N ALA A 230 -22.52 3.28 3.84
CA ALA A 230 -22.08 4.14 4.93
C ALA A 230 -20.61 3.88 5.32
N TRP A 231 -19.98 4.93 5.86
CA TRP A 231 -18.66 4.88 6.46
C TRP A 231 -18.78 4.69 7.97
N THR A 232 -17.98 3.79 8.51
CA THR A 232 -17.77 3.61 9.95
C THR A 232 -16.33 3.88 10.30
N ALA A 233 -16.09 4.77 11.28
CA ALA A 233 -14.74 5.06 11.76
C ALA A 233 -14.49 4.36 13.10
N ARG A 234 -13.27 3.82 13.27
CA ARG A 234 -12.72 3.37 14.54
C ARG A 234 -11.42 4.09 14.79
N VAL A 235 -11.27 4.59 16.01
CA VAL A 235 -10.13 5.38 16.43
C VAL A 235 -9.73 4.92 17.83
N TRP A 236 -8.45 4.65 18.03
CA TRP A 236 -7.91 4.21 19.33
C TRP A 236 -6.50 4.75 19.53
N PRO A 237 -6.04 4.90 20.82
CA PRO A 237 -4.69 5.36 21.12
C PRO A 237 -3.63 4.48 20.43
N ALA A 238 -2.56 5.10 19.92
CA ALA A 238 -1.48 4.39 19.27
C ALA A 238 -0.30 4.23 20.23
N GLU A 239 -0.02 3.00 20.66
CA GLU A 239 1.28 2.61 21.24
C GLU A 239 2.34 2.44 20.16
N GLY A 240 1.92 2.07 18.95
CA GLY A 240 2.65 2.06 17.69
C GLY A 240 1.67 2.33 16.55
N VAL A 241 2.13 2.95 15.45
CA VAL A 241 1.24 3.31 14.36
C VAL A 241 1.04 2.18 13.37
N ILE A 242 -0.15 2.16 12.76
CA ILE A 242 -0.46 1.29 11.63
C ILE A 242 0.40 1.69 10.43
N LEU A 243 1.12 0.71 9.86
CA LEU A 243 1.92 0.86 8.64
C LEU A 243 1.32 0.12 7.45
N GLY A 244 0.26 -0.66 7.67
CA GLY A 244 -0.47 -1.36 6.64
C GLY A 244 -1.70 -2.09 7.18
N GLY A 245 -2.56 -2.50 6.27
CA GLY A 245 -3.76 -3.27 6.60
C GLY A 245 -4.44 -3.77 5.35
N ALA A 246 -4.97 -4.99 5.41
CA ALA A 246 -5.70 -5.60 4.31
C ALA A 246 -6.72 -6.62 4.81
N TRP A 247 -7.79 -6.80 4.04
CA TRP A 247 -8.76 -7.87 4.24
C TRP A 247 -8.11 -9.22 3.97
N GLN A 248 -8.37 -10.22 4.80
CA GLN A 248 -8.04 -11.59 4.45
C GLN A 248 -8.99 -12.05 3.34
N PRO A 249 -8.47 -12.46 2.17
CA PRO A 249 -9.32 -12.95 1.08
C PRO A 249 -10.27 -14.08 1.54
N GLY A 250 -11.54 -13.98 1.14
CA GLY A 250 -12.58 -14.94 1.54
C GLY A 250 -13.08 -14.80 2.97
N SER A 251 -12.69 -13.75 3.71
CA SER A 251 -13.06 -13.50 5.09
C SER A 251 -13.71 -12.12 5.25
N GLU A 252 -14.42 -11.93 6.36
CA GLU A 252 -14.95 -10.64 6.83
C GLU A 252 -13.98 -9.94 7.81
N GLU A 253 -12.77 -10.46 7.97
CA GLU A 253 -11.76 -9.93 8.87
C GLU A 253 -10.59 -9.32 8.10
N ALA A 254 -10.06 -8.22 8.62
CA ALA A 254 -8.82 -7.62 8.15
C ALA A 254 -7.72 -7.81 9.18
N VAL A 255 -6.48 -7.76 8.72
CA VAL A 255 -5.31 -7.71 9.59
C VAL A 255 -4.64 -6.36 9.41
N LEU A 256 -4.27 -5.73 10.52
CA LEU A 256 -3.51 -4.49 10.62
C LEU A 256 -2.10 -4.83 11.09
N ALA A 257 -1.10 -4.19 10.51
CA ALA A 257 0.30 -4.34 10.88
C ALA A 257 0.95 -2.97 11.10
N GLY A 258 1.96 -2.89 11.99
CA GLY A 258 2.53 -1.59 12.33
C GLY A 258 3.83 -1.64 13.12
N GLU A 259 4.13 -0.54 13.78
CA GLU A 259 5.35 -0.35 14.56
C GLU A 259 5.39 -1.25 15.80
N GLY A 260 6.62 -1.56 16.22
CA GLY A 260 6.87 -2.31 17.45
C GLY A 260 6.30 -3.72 17.47
N GLY A 261 6.09 -4.32 16.29
CA GLY A 261 5.47 -5.63 16.16
C GLY A 261 3.95 -5.60 16.25
N LEU A 262 3.32 -4.42 16.15
CA LEU A 262 1.88 -4.30 16.13
C LEU A 262 1.31 -5.19 15.03
N LEU A 263 0.44 -6.12 15.44
CA LEU A 263 -0.33 -6.97 14.58
C LEU A 263 -1.69 -7.20 15.25
N ALA A 264 -2.77 -6.90 14.54
CA ALA A 264 -4.12 -7.01 15.09
C ALA A 264 -5.11 -7.44 14.01
N ARG A 265 -6.12 -8.21 14.43
CA ARG A 265 -7.26 -8.57 13.61
C ARG A 265 -8.41 -7.62 13.90
N ILE A 266 -9.11 -7.17 12.87
CA ILE A 266 -10.28 -6.32 12.99
C ILE A 266 -11.42 -6.92 12.16
N GLY A 267 -12.51 -7.21 12.83
CA GLY A 267 -13.75 -7.67 12.20
C GLY A 267 -14.71 -6.49 11.90
N PRO A 268 -15.84 -6.77 11.25
CA PRO A 268 -16.78 -5.74 10.81
C PRO A 268 -17.42 -4.93 11.95
N LYS A 269 -17.50 -5.50 13.16
CA LYS A 269 -18.20 -4.89 14.31
C LYS A 269 -17.36 -4.85 15.60
N GLY A 270 -16.17 -5.47 15.60
CA GLY A 270 -15.32 -5.61 16.80
C GLY A 270 -14.24 -4.55 16.90
N GLU A 271 -13.70 -4.41 18.11
CA GLU A 271 -12.46 -3.72 18.37
C GLU A 271 -11.27 -4.54 17.81
N PRO A 272 -10.11 -3.89 17.49
CA PRO A 272 -8.94 -4.62 17.08
C PRO A 272 -8.50 -5.63 18.15
N THR A 273 -8.33 -6.89 17.74
CA THR A 273 -7.87 -7.98 18.61
C THR A 273 -6.39 -8.26 18.32
N PRO A 274 -5.48 -8.14 19.30
CA PRO A 274 -4.05 -8.38 19.09
C PRO A 274 -3.76 -9.80 18.61
N ILE A 275 -2.79 -9.91 17.70
CA ILE A 275 -2.15 -11.15 17.27
C ILE A 275 -0.70 -11.10 17.77
N ALA A 276 -0.25 -12.16 18.42
CA ALA A 276 1.13 -12.26 18.88
C ALA A 276 2.08 -12.35 17.67
N SER A 277 2.80 -11.28 17.39
CA SER A 277 3.76 -11.24 16.28
C SER A 277 5.10 -11.93 16.58
N GLY A 278 5.44 -12.07 17.86
CA GLY A 278 6.71 -12.64 18.32
C GLY A 278 7.94 -11.78 17.98
N THR A 279 7.74 -10.51 17.58
CA THR A 279 8.80 -9.57 17.21
C THR A 279 8.48 -8.17 17.67
N THR A 280 9.51 -7.34 17.81
CA THR A 280 9.39 -5.88 18.03
C THR A 280 9.77 -5.09 16.76
N ASP A 281 9.97 -5.76 15.64
CA ASP A 281 10.24 -5.11 14.36
C ASP A 281 9.00 -4.33 13.88
N ASN A 282 9.22 -3.25 13.14
CA ASN A 282 8.14 -2.62 12.41
C ASN A 282 7.66 -3.54 11.29
N LEU A 283 6.36 -3.81 11.23
CA LEU A 283 5.75 -4.71 10.26
C LEU A 283 4.98 -3.91 9.20
N VAL A 284 5.30 -4.16 7.93
CA VAL A 284 4.60 -3.59 6.75
C VAL A 284 3.87 -4.71 6.03
N GLY A 285 2.64 -4.49 5.68
CA GLY A 285 1.69 -5.45 5.12
C GLY A 285 0.39 -5.40 5.92
N PRO A 286 -0.37 -6.47 5.98
CA PRO A 286 -0.15 -7.79 5.38
C PRO A 286 -0.30 -7.77 3.86
N PHE A 287 0.50 -8.58 3.17
CA PHE A 287 0.34 -8.87 1.75
C PHE A 287 -0.19 -10.29 1.62
N TRP A 288 -1.48 -10.41 1.42
CA TRP A 288 -2.13 -11.71 1.38
C TRP A 288 -1.87 -12.46 0.08
N LYS A 289 -1.68 -13.77 0.19
CA LYS A 289 -1.88 -14.67 -0.94
C LYS A 289 -3.31 -14.52 -1.46
N PRO A 290 -3.53 -14.66 -2.79
CA PRO A 290 -4.88 -14.51 -3.37
C PRO A 290 -5.91 -15.50 -2.79
N ASP A 291 -5.47 -16.67 -2.32
CA ASP A 291 -6.31 -17.69 -1.68
C ASP A 291 -6.61 -17.43 -0.19
N GLY A 292 -6.03 -16.36 0.38
CA GLY A 292 -6.20 -16.01 1.80
C GLY A 292 -5.52 -16.94 2.81
N SER A 293 -4.75 -17.94 2.34
CA SER A 293 -4.14 -18.95 3.19
C SER A 293 -3.02 -18.41 4.07
N ALA A 294 -2.29 -17.41 3.56
CA ALA A 294 -1.15 -16.82 4.27
C ALA A 294 -0.93 -15.36 3.86
N ALA A 295 -0.34 -14.56 4.74
CA ALA A 295 0.08 -13.20 4.46
C ALA A 295 1.57 -13.00 4.71
N LEU A 296 2.23 -12.34 3.77
CA LEU A 296 3.60 -11.86 3.94
C LEU A 296 3.58 -10.55 4.73
N LEU A 297 4.48 -10.45 5.70
CA LEU A 297 4.79 -9.23 6.43
C LEU A 297 6.26 -8.90 6.18
N LEU A 298 6.55 -7.69 5.76
CA LEU A 298 7.92 -7.22 5.59
C LEU A 298 8.39 -6.52 6.85
N ARG A 299 9.66 -6.71 7.21
CA ARG A 299 10.31 -5.87 8.20
C ARG A 299 10.47 -4.46 7.63
N GLY A 300 9.75 -3.50 8.19
CA GLY A 300 9.81 -2.09 7.84
C GLY A 300 11.11 -1.43 8.31
N PRO A 301 11.35 -0.18 7.90
CA PRO A 301 12.46 0.61 8.41
C PRO A 301 12.31 0.82 9.92
N SER A 302 13.44 0.81 10.63
CA SER A 302 13.49 1.04 12.08
C SER A 302 13.32 2.52 12.47
N GLU A 303 13.46 3.43 11.51
CA GLU A 303 13.25 4.85 11.73
C GLU A 303 11.75 5.16 11.78
N ARG A 304 11.33 5.91 12.81
CA ARG A 304 9.96 6.43 12.87
C ARG A 304 9.68 7.23 11.60
N VAL A 305 8.60 6.88 10.92
CA VAL A 305 8.22 7.45 9.61
C VAL A 305 7.78 8.93 9.72
N TYR A 306 7.86 9.53 10.91
CA TYR A 306 7.39 10.88 11.21
C TYR A 306 8.40 12.00 10.95
N THR A 307 9.54 11.75 10.35
CA THR A 307 10.41 12.85 9.96
C THR A 307 9.81 13.57 8.77
N VAL A 308 9.37 14.77 9.07
CA VAL A 308 8.90 15.86 8.22
C VAL A 308 9.77 16.06 6.98
#